data_d4844201909ab15bc925c945c4f72258
#
_entry.id   d4844201909ab15bc925c945c4f72258
#
_cell.length_a   1.000
_cell.length_b   1.000
_cell.length_c   1.000
_cell.angle_alpha   90.00
_cell.angle_beta   90.00
_cell.angle_gamma   90.00
#
_symmetry.space_group_name_H-M   'P 1'
#
loop_
_entity.id
_entity.type
_entity.pdbx_description
1 polymer ?
#
loop_
_entity_poly.entity_id
_entity_poly.type
_entity_poly.pdbx_seq_one_letter_code
_entity_poly.pdbx_strand_id
1 'polypeptide(L)'
;MNEPLVRAALQQAGLSGDIHLESFGVTGNNHVLLGRAGDRAFLIKQYFQHPDDPRDRFETERTFYAFLSDAGIRSIPKPIAWYPEGRLAVLEFVQGEKPRAATPGLVQEAMDFFLEINRQRENPGAKSLPLASEACFSVAEHLATVEHRIQRLGRIAPESPRHEAAINFVRARLSPAWIHLRERIERLSAQASSLDVNQRCISPSDFGFHNTIRHTDGRLRFFDFEYAGWDDPAKTICDFFCQPAVPVPNDWLPSVLEKVSREIGGDDVAGRVALLLPVYQTKWCCIMLNDFLPSGSQRRLFSNPGLDDSRRQKEQLEKAMASHEKAFP
;
A
#
# COMPACT_ATOMS: atom_id res chain seq x y z
N MET A 1 -4.98 -1.15 -22.66
CA MET A 1 -3.52 -0.84 -22.78
C MET A 1 -3.22 -0.55 -24.25
N ASN A 2 -2.32 0.39 -24.57
CA ASN A 2 -1.96 0.74 -25.96
C ASN A 2 -1.05 -0.35 -26.54
N GLU A 3 -1.51 -1.10 -27.54
CA GLU A 3 -0.79 -2.24 -28.11
C GLU A 3 0.61 -1.90 -28.68
N PRO A 4 0.81 -0.81 -29.46
CA PRO A 4 2.14 -0.39 -29.89
C PRO A 4 3.14 -0.17 -28.75
N LEU A 5 2.73 0.46 -27.65
CA LEU A 5 3.60 0.68 -26.47
C LEU A 5 3.95 -0.64 -25.78
N VAL A 6 3.00 -1.55 -25.67
CA VAL A 6 3.25 -2.90 -25.14
C VAL A 6 4.27 -3.65 -25.97
N ARG A 7 4.13 -3.64 -27.31
CA ARG A 7 5.09 -4.28 -28.21
C ARG A 7 6.49 -3.69 -28.08
N ALA A 8 6.61 -2.36 -27.97
CA ALA A 8 7.90 -1.69 -27.77
C ALA A 8 8.54 -2.10 -26.44
N ALA A 9 7.77 -2.14 -25.35
CA ALA A 9 8.26 -2.58 -24.05
C ALA A 9 8.72 -4.04 -24.06
N LEU A 10 7.99 -4.93 -24.75
CA LEU A 10 8.37 -6.33 -24.90
C LEU A 10 9.64 -6.50 -25.75
N GLN A 11 9.80 -5.74 -26.82
CA GLN A 11 11.02 -5.73 -27.62
C GLN A 11 12.23 -5.28 -26.80
N GLN A 12 12.09 -4.22 -26.01
CA GLN A 12 13.13 -3.76 -25.08
C GLN A 12 13.46 -4.81 -24.02
N ALA A 13 12.48 -5.57 -23.57
CA ALA A 13 12.66 -6.70 -22.64
C ALA A 13 13.35 -7.92 -23.29
N GLY A 14 13.67 -7.88 -24.57
CA GLY A 14 14.21 -9.04 -25.31
C GLY A 14 13.20 -10.18 -25.46
N LEU A 15 11.91 -9.87 -25.40
CA LEU A 15 10.80 -10.80 -25.58
C LEU A 15 10.28 -10.68 -27.03
N SER A 16 10.48 -11.74 -27.81
CA SER A 16 10.11 -11.81 -29.23
C SER A 16 9.43 -13.14 -29.56
N GLY A 17 8.79 -13.21 -30.71
CA GLY A 17 8.06 -14.39 -31.19
C GLY A 17 6.56 -14.29 -30.97
N ASP A 18 5.89 -15.44 -30.89
CA ASP A 18 4.46 -15.52 -30.60
C ASP A 18 4.22 -15.25 -29.12
N ILE A 19 3.69 -14.06 -28.81
CA ILE A 19 3.40 -13.62 -27.46
C ILE A 19 1.90 -13.56 -27.28
N HIS A 20 1.40 -14.39 -26.39
CA HIS A 20 0.00 -14.35 -25.95
C HIS A 20 -0.15 -13.41 -24.75
N LEU A 21 -1.09 -12.47 -24.84
CA LEU A 21 -1.41 -11.50 -23.80
C LEU A 21 -2.85 -11.69 -23.32
N GLU A 22 -3.05 -11.75 -22.02
CA GLU A 22 -4.37 -11.84 -21.42
C GLU A 22 -4.50 -10.88 -20.22
N SER A 23 -5.71 -10.44 -19.91
CA SER A 23 -5.95 -9.60 -18.74
C SER A 23 -5.67 -10.37 -17.45
N PHE A 24 -4.90 -9.78 -16.54
CA PHE A 24 -4.48 -10.44 -15.31
C PHE A 24 -5.27 -9.97 -14.11
N GLY A 25 -6.38 -10.65 -13.83
CA GLY A 25 -7.15 -10.50 -12.58
C GLY A 25 -7.75 -9.10 -12.38
N VAL A 26 -8.28 -8.89 -11.16
CA VAL A 26 -8.77 -7.59 -10.70
C VAL A 26 -7.65 -6.89 -9.95
N THR A 27 -7.14 -5.78 -10.50
CA THR A 27 -6.08 -4.99 -9.92
C THR A 27 -6.62 -3.71 -9.25
N GLY A 28 -5.90 -3.18 -8.25
CA GLY A 28 -6.37 -2.02 -7.48
C GLY A 28 -6.31 -0.70 -8.23
N ASN A 29 -5.15 -0.39 -8.81
CA ASN A 29 -4.84 0.93 -9.36
C ASN A 29 -4.28 0.89 -10.78
N ASN A 30 -3.68 -0.20 -11.18
CA ASN A 30 -2.92 -0.32 -12.42
C ASN A 30 -3.59 -1.30 -13.37
N HIS A 31 -3.33 -1.16 -14.67
CA HIS A 31 -3.74 -2.16 -15.63
C HIS A 31 -2.63 -3.20 -15.79
N VAL A 32 -2.95 -4.47 -15.59
CA VAL A 32 -1.97 -5.56 -15.63
C VAL A 32 -2.38 -6.61 -16.67
N LEU A 33 -1.42 -7.01 -17.50
CA LEU A 33 -1.54 -8.13 -18.42
C LEU A 33 -0.58 -9.24 -18.02
N LEU A 34 -1.01 -10.48 -18.18
CA LEU A 34 -0.15 -11.66 -18.18
C LEU A 34 0.30 -11.94 -19.62
N GLY A 35 1.60 -12.00 -19.81
CA GLY A 35 2.21 -12.37 -21.07
C GLY A 35 2.85 -13.76 -21.01
N ARG A 36 2.76 -14.52 -22.11
CA ARG A 36 3.43 -15.81 -22.31
C ARG A 36 4.18 -15.81 -23.63
N ALA A 37 5.45 -16.22 -23.59
CA ALA A 37 6.31 -16.39 -24.76
C ALA A 37 7.07 -17.70 -24.62
N GLY A 38 6.64 -18.76 -25.29
CA GLY A 38 7.10 -20.12 -25.03
C GLY A 38 6.86 -20.52 -23.57
N ASP A 39 7.91 -20.98 -22.90
CA ASP A 39 7.84 -21.40 -21.47
C ASP A 39 7.97 -20.21 -20.48
N ARG A 40 8.17 -18.99 -20.98
CA ARG A 40 8.34 -17.80 -20.14
C ARG A 40 7.00 -17.13 -19.91
N ALA A 41 6.69 -16.84 -18.63
CA ALA A 41 5.57 -16.03 -18.22
C ALA A 41 6.07 -14.73 -17.55
N PHE A 42 5.38 -13.62 -17.82
CA PHE A 42 5.73 -12.29 -17.31
C PHE A 42 4.48 -11.43 -17.12
N LEU A 43 4.58 -10.41 -16.30
CA LEU A 43 3.54 -9.41 -16.13
C LEU A 43 3.94 -8.10 -16.81
N ILE A 44 2.97 -7.46 -17.45
CA ILE A 44 3.10 -6.08 -17.95
C ILE A 44 2.19 -5.22 -17.09
N LYS A 45 2.77 -4.28 -16.36
CA LYS A 45 2.07 -3.35 -15.48
C LYS A 45 2.09 -1.95 -16.10
N GLN A 46 0.92 -1.37 -16.37
CA GLN A 46 0.75 0.02 -16.79
C GLN A 46 0.28 0.85 -15.59
N TYR A 47 1.04 1.90 -15.28
CA TYR A 47 0.76 2.74 -14.12
C TYR A 47 -0.30 3.78 -14.42
N PHE A 48 -1.25 3.92 -13.50
CA PHE A 48 -2.28 4.95 -13.56
C PHE A 48 -1.67 6.34 -13.41
N GLN A 49 -2.11 7.28 -14.25
CA GLN A 49 -1.78 8.70 -14.17
C GLN A 49 -3.05 9.52 -14.11
N HIS A 50 -3.01 10.58 -13.33
CA HIS A 50 -4.07 11.59 -13.30
C HIS A 50 -3.43 12.97 -13.05
N PRO A 51 -3.89 14.04 -13.73
CA PRO A 51 -3.31 15.38 -13.57
C PRO A 51 -3.30 15.90 -12.14
N ASP A 52 -4.32 15.54 -11.34
CA ASP A 52 -4.43 15.94 -9.94
C ASP A 52 -3.68 15.01 -8.97
N ASP A 53 -2.99 13.98 -9.46
CA ASP A 53 -2.19 13.09 -8.63
C ASP A 53 -0.70 13.35 -8.85
N PRO A 54 -0.02 14.04 -7.92
CA PRO A 54 1.39 14.42 -8.10
C PRO A 54 2.36 13.24 -8.01
N ARG A 55 1.88 12.04 -7.68
CA ARG A 55 2.73 10.87 -7.47
C ARG A 55 3.22 10.27 -8.78
N ASP A 56 4.52 10.13 -8.93
CA ASP A 56 5.12 9.36 -10.00
C ASP A 56 5.28 7.89 -9.58
N ARG A 57 4.18 7.11 -9.68
CA ARG A 57 4.17 5.71 -9.28
C ARG A 57 5.15 4.85 -10.05
N PHE A 58 5.29 5.10 -11.36
CA PHE A 58 6.22 4.36 -12.21
C PHE A 58 7.66 4.57 -11.75
N GLU A 59 8.07 5.83 -11.58
CA GLU A 59 9.43 6.14 -11.17
C GLU A 59 9.73 5.71 -9.73
N THR A 60 8.75 5.85 -8.82
CA THR A 60 8.86 5.38 -7.45
C THR A 60 9.12 3.86 -7.42
N GLU A 61 8.31 3.08 -8.12
CA GLU A 61 8.46 1.63 -8.12
C GLU A 61 9.74 1.19 -8.82
N ARG A 62 10.10 1.81 -9.96
CA ARG A 62 11.33 1.55 -10.68
C ARG A 62 12.57 1.77 -9.81
N THR A 63 12.64 2.90 -9.11
CA THR A 63 13.75 3.26 -8.23
C THR A 63 13.83 2.31 -7.04
N PHE A 64 12.69 1.93 -6.48
CA PHE A 64 12.64 0.99 -5.36
C PHE A 64 13.11 -0.42 -5.76
N TYR A 65 12.68 -0.92 -6.93
CA TYR A 65 13.16 -2.19 -7.46
C TYR A 65 14.67 -2.18 -7.75
N ALA A 66 15.19 -1.08 -8.27
CA ALA A 66 16.63 -0.93 -8.48
C ALA A 66 17.38 -1.03 -7.15
N PHE A 67 16.95 -0.27 -6.13
CA PHE A 67 17.52 -0.33 -4.78
C PHE A 67 17.49 -1.75 -4.19
N LEU A 68 16.35 -2.45 -4.24
CA LEU A 68 16.22 -3.81 -3.72
C LEU A 68 17.13 -4.79 -4.46
N SER A 69 17.23 -4.66 -5.78
CA SER A 69 18.08 -5.51 -6.63
C SER A 69 19.55 -5.32 -6.33
N ASP A 70 20.00 -4.05 -6.20
CA ASP A 70 21.39 -3.69 -5.86
C ASP A 70 21.77 -4.14 -4.44
N ALA A 71 20.79 -4.11 -3.52
CA ALA A 71 20.94 -4.64 -2.16
C ALA A 71 20.94 -6.17 -2.09
N GLY A 72 20.72 -6.86 -3.20
CA GLY A 72 20.67 -8.33 -3.26
C GLY A 72 19.41 -8.96 -2.68
N ILE A 73 18.35 -8.19 -2.44
CA ILE A 73 17.07 -8.68 -1.90
C ILE A 73 16.33 -9.44 -3.00
N ARG A 74 16.03 -10.72 -2.75
CA ARG A 74 15.47 -11.67 -3.73
C ARG A 74 14.01 -12.04 -3.48
N SER A 75 13.42 -11.58 -2.40
CA SER A 75 12.01 -11.81 -2.04
C SER A 75 11.02 -10.90 -2.81
N ILE A 76 11.37 -10.57 -4.05
CA ILE A 76 10.59 -9.74 -4.98
C ILE A 76 10.54 -10.39 -6.37
N PRO A 77 9.54 -10.11 -7.23
CA PRO A 77 9.59 -10.44 -8.65
C PRO A 77 10.80 -9.78 -9.31
N LYS A 78 11.49 -10.49 -10.20
CA LYS A 78 12.61 -9.91 -10.94
C LYS A 78 12.10 -8.88 -11.96
N PRO A 79 12.58 -7.63 -11.95
CA PRO A 79 12.28 -6.70 -13.04
C PRO A 79 12.99 -7.15 -14.32
N ILE A 80 12.27 -7.18 -15.45
CA ILE A 80 12.78 -7.58 -16.76
C ILE A 80 13.08 -6.33 -17.59
N ALA A 81 12.13 -5.38 -17.66
CA ALA A 81 12.33 -4.12 -18.35
C ALA A 81 11.45 -3.00 -17.77
N TRP A 82 11.90 -1.77 -17.94
CA TRP A 82 11.17 -0.55 -17.62
C TRP A 82 11.05 0.29 -18.88
N TYR A 83 9.85 0.66 -19.29
CA TYR A 83 9.56 1.44 -20.50
C TYR A 83 8.91 2.77 -20.12
N PRO A 84 9.71 3.86 -19.96
CA PRO A 84 9.23 5.15 -19.45
C PRO A 84 8.18 5.80 -20.34
N GLU A 85 8.32 5.74 -21.67
CA GLU A 85 7.42 6.39 -22.62
C GLU A 85 5.98 5.89 -22.52
N GLY A 86 5.82 4.62 -22.18
CA GLY A 86 4.50 3.99 -21.94
C GLY A 86 4.14 3.89 -20.47
N ARG A 87 5.08 4.26 -19.56
CA ARG A 87 4.98 3.99 -18.13
C ARG A 87 4.60 2.54 -17.87
N LEU A 88 5.37 1.64 -18.49
CA LEU A 88 5.16 0.20 -18.42
C LEU A 88 6.34 -0.45 -17.72
N ALA A 89 6.04 -1.40 -16.83
CA ALA A 89 7.01 -2.35 -16.29
C ALA A 89 6.74 -3.74 -16.85
N VAL A 90 7.80 -4.46 -17.19
CA VAL A 90 7.76 -5.89 -17.48
C VAL A 90 8.46 -6.60 -16.33
N LEU A 91 7.71 -7.42 -15.60
CA LEU A 91 8.16 -8.10 -14.39
C LEU A 91 8.03 -9.61 -14.56
N GLU A 92 8.83 -10.37 -13.83
CA GLU A 92 8.68 -11.81 -13.70
C GLU A 92 7.26 -12.17 -13.22
N PHE A 93 6.67 -13.19 -13.81
CA PHE A 93 5.46 -13.79 -13.27
C PHE A 93 5.84 -14.77 -12.15
N VAL A 94 5.48 -14.43 -10.93
CA VAL A 94 5.72 -15.29 -9.76
C VAL A 94 4.63 -16.35 -9.67
N GLN A 95 5.01 -17.61 -9.82
CA GLN A 95 4.11 -18.75 -9.61
C GLN A 95 3.84 -18.95 -8.13
N GLY A 96 2.57 -19.08 -7.75
CA GLY A 96 2.19 -19.30 -6.37
C GLY A 96 0.76 -18.84 -6.08
N GLU A 97 0.43 -18.73 -4.82
CA GLU A 97 -0.89 -18.36 -4.36
C GLU A 97 -0.84 -17.14 -3.43
N LYS A 98 -1.85 -16.28 -3.51
CA LYS A 98 -2.02 -15.20 -2.53
C LYS A 98 -2.41 -15.79 -1.18
N PRO A 99 -1.76 -15.35 -0.06
CA PRO A 99 -2.22 -15.72 1.27
C PRO A 99 -3.68 -15.32 1.48
N ARG A 100 -4.50 -16.26 1.94
CA ARG A 100 -5.93 -16.00 2.23
C ARG A 100 -6.17 -15.57 3.68
N ALA A 101 -5.21 -15.88 4.56
CA ALA A 101 -5.23 -15.53 5.97
C ALA A 101 -3.80 -15.31 6.45
N ALA A 102 -3.62 -14.42 7.41
CA ALA A 102 -2.36 -14.25 8.11
C ALA A 102 -2.10 -15.46 9.03
N THR A 103 -0.83 -15.82 9.17
CA THR A 103 -0.35 -16.78 10.17
C THR A 103 0.88 -16.20 10.86
N PRO A 104 1.25 -16.66 12.08
CA PRO A 104 2.46 -16.17 12.75
C PRO A 104 3.72 -16.28 11.90
N GLY A 105 3.86 -17.40 11.15
CA GLY A 105 5.01 -17.60 10.26
C GLY A 105 5.06 -16.60 9.09
N LEU A 106 3.91 -16.31 8.48
CA LEU A 106 3.82 -15.30 7.42
C LEU A 106 4.10 -13.89 7.94
N VAL A 107 3.61 -13.54 9.14
CA VAL A 107 3.91 -12.24 9.78
C VAL A 107 5.39 -12.12 10.08
N GLN A 108 6.00 -13.19 10.59
CA GLN A 108 7.44 -13.23 10.82
C GLN A 108 8.22 -12.97 9.51
N GLU A 109 7.87 -13.67 8.42
CA GLU A 109 8.52 -13.52 7.11
C GLU A 109 8.32 -12.11 6.53
N ALA A 110 7.13 -11.51 6.69
CA ALA A 110 6.88 -10.13 6.28
C ALA A 110 7.77 -9.14 7.06
N MET A 111 7.90 -9.32 8.37
CA MET A 111 8.78 -8.48 9.17
C MET A 111 10.26 -8.70 8.85
N ASP A 112 10.67 -9.93 8.52
CA ASP A 112 12.03 -10.22 8.05
C ASP A 112 12.35 -9.45 6.77
N PHE A 113 11.43 -9.42 5.81
CA PHE A 113 11.56 -8.60 4.60
C PHE A 113 11.68 -7.12 4.91
N PHE A 114 10.81 -6.58 5.77
CA PHE A 114 10.87 -5.17 6.17
C PHE A 114 12.22 -4.82 6.83
N LEU A 115 12.71 -5.69 7.70
CA LEU A 115 13.99 -5.49 8.37
C LEU A 115 15.20 -5.68 7.42
N GLU A 116 15.12 -6.63 6.49
CA GLU A 116 16.14 -6.81 5.44
C GLU A 116 16.34 -5.53 4.61
N ILE A 117 15.24 -4.90 4.20
CA ILE A 117 15.27 -3.58 3.53
C ILE A 117 15.95 -2.53 4.42
N ASN A 118 15.60 -2.49 5.69
CA ASN A 118 16.06 -1.45 6.62
C ASN A 118 17.51 -1.63 7.07
N ARG A 119 18.08 -2.81 6.98
CA ARG A 119 19.53 -3.02 7.14
C ARG A 119 20.36 -2.35 6.03
N GLN A 120 19.70 -1.96 4.92
CA GLN A 120 20.31 -1.28 3.78
C GLN A 120 20.15 0.25 3.82
N ARG A 121 19.70 0.84 4.92
CA ARG A 121 19.44 2.30 5.05
C ARG A 121 20.67 3.16 4.75
N GLU A 122 21.86 2.67 5.11
CA GLU A 122 23.14 3.36 4.87
C GLU A 122 23.70 3.14 3.46
N ASN A 123 23.10 2.25 2.67
CA ASN A 123 23.52 2.01 1.30
C ASN A 123 23.36 3.29 0.46
N PRO A 124 24.32 3.67 -0.38
CA PRO A 124 24.20 4.84 -1.24
C PRO A 124 22.91 4.89 -2.08
N GLY A 125 22.41 3.75 -2.55
CA GLY A 125 21.14 3.64 -3.27
C GLY A 125 19.92 4.06 -2.44
N ALA A 126 19.97 3.91 -1.13
CA ALA A 126 18.88 4.33 -0.25
C ALA A 126 18.66 5.85 -0.25
N LYS A 127 19.74 6.63 -0.44
CA LYS A 127 19.67 8.10 -0.49
C LYS A 127 18.92 8.63 -1.71
N SER A 128 18.76 7.81 -2.75
CA SER A 128 18.03 8.15 -3.96
C SER A 128 16.54 7.85 -3.86
N LEU A 129 16.12 7.14 -2.82
CA LEU A 129 14.71 6.82 -2.61
C LEU A 129 13.90 8.08 -2.26
N PRO A 130 12.71 8.25 -2.85
CA PRO A 130 11.82 9.35 -2.49
C PRO A 130 11.25 9.17 -1.07
N LEU A 131 10.51 10.15 -0.59
CA LEU A 131 9.60 9.94 0.52
C LEU A 131 8.47 8.99 0.08
N ALA A 132 8.06 8.10 0.97
CA ALA A 132 6.89 7.26 0.74
C ALA A 132 5.63 8.10 0.53
N SER A 133 4.65 7.56 -0.16
CA SER A 133 3.37 8.25 -0.34
C SER A 133 2.75 8.57 1.04
N GLU A 134 2.40 9.84 1.23
CA GLU A 134 1.89 10.34 2.51
C GLU A 134 2.85 10.05 3.69
N ALA A 135 4.17 10.17 3.45
CA ALA A 135 5.15 10.08 4.53
C ALA A 135 4.87 11.14 5.60
N CYS A 136 4.96 10.73 6.85
CA CYS A 136 4.75 11.58 8.01
C CYS A 136 5.86 11.33 9.01
N PHE A 137 6.44 12.40 9.56
CA PHE A 137 7.54 12.29 10.52
C PHE A 137 7.22 12.90 11.89
N SER A 138 6.07 13.57 11.99
CA SER A 138 5.53 14.09 13.25
C SER A 138 4.11 13.60 13.50
N VAL A 139 3.68 13.54 14.76
CA VAL A 139 2.29 13.18 15.10
C VAL A 139 1.30 14.14 14.43
N ALA A 140 1.62 15.42 14.36
CA ALA A 140 0.78 16.43 13.72
C ALA A 140 0.55 16.13 12.22
N GLU A 141 1.57 15.66 11.48
CA GLU A 141 1.43 15.28 10.08
C GLU A 141 0.54 14.04 9.90
N HIS A 142 0.65 13.04 10.79
CA HIS A 142 -0.25 11.89 10.78
C HIS A 142 -1.70 12.30 10.99
N LEU A 143 -1.96 13.18 11.97
CA LEU A 143 -3.30 13.70 12.23
C LEU A 143 -3.83 14.52 11.05
N ALA A 144 -3.01 15.39 10.46
CA ALA A 144 -3.38 16.19 9.31
C ALA A 144 -3.74 15.33 8.08
N THR A 145 -3.01 14.22 7.87
CA THR A 145 -3.30 13.27 6.79
C THR A 145 -4.69 12.64 6.94
N VAL A 146 -5.07 12.23 8.15
CA VAL A 146 -6.40 11.65 8.40
C VAL A 146 -7.50 12.71 8.35
N GLU A 147 -7.25 13.89 8.92
CA GLU A 147 -8.16 15.03 8.86
C GLU A 147 -8.53 15.37 7.39
N HIS A 148 -7.51 15.49 6.54
CA HIS A 148 -7.71 15.75 5.11
C HIS A 148 -8.57 14.68 4.42
N ARG A 149 -8.37 13.39 4.79
CA ARG A 149 -9.18 12.29 4.25
C ARG A 149 -10.63 12.38 4.69
N ILE A 150 -10.90 12.68 5.96
CA ILE A 150 -12.26 12.86 6.48
C ILE A 150 -12.95 14.05 5.79
N GLN A 151 -12.25 15.17 5.63
CA GLN A 151 -12.78 16.33 4.92
C GLN A 151 -13.14 15.99 3.46
N ARG A 152 -12.33 15.18 2.78
CA ARG A 152 -12.64 14.68 1.44
C ARG A 152 -13.92 13.83 1.41
N LEU A 153 -14.14 12.97 2.41
CA LEU A 153 -15.37 12.17 2.51
C LEU A 153 -16.63 13.04 2.68
N GLY A 154 -16.49 14.24 3.22
CA GLY A 154 -17.58 15.22 3.25
C GLY A 154 -18.07 15.68 1.87
N ARG A 155 -17.36 15.32 0.78
CA ARG A 155 -17.72 15.62 -0.61
C ARG A 155 -18.42 14.45 -1.32
N ILE A 156 -18.76 13.38 -0.62
CA ILE A 156 -19.54 12.28 -1.19
C ILE A 156 -20.89 12.83 -1.64
N ALA A 157 -21.22 12.66 -2.93
CA ALA A 157 -22.51 13.08 -3.49
C ALA A 157 -23.58 11.99 -3.24
N PRO A 158 -24.84 12.35 -2.95
CA PRO A 158 -25.92 11.38 -2.66
C PRO A 158 -26.51 10.75 -3.94
N GLU A 159 -25.68 10.05 -4.70
CA GLU A 159 -26.05 9.46 -6.01
C GLU A 159 -26.90 8.20 -5.91
N SER A 160 -26.92 7.56 -4.75
CA SER A 160 -27.69 6.33 -4.51
C SER A 160 -27.94 6.12 -3.01
N PRO A 161 -28.86 5.20 -2.60
CA PRO A 161 -29.07 4.86 -1.20
C PRO A 161 -27.78 4.41 -0.47
N ARG A 162 -26.81 3.83 -1.19
CA ARG A 162 -25.51 3.45 -0.62
C ARG A 162 -24.63 4.67 -0.34
N HIS A 163 -24.65 5.67 -1.21
CA HIS A 163 -23.96 6.94 -0.95
C HIS A 163 -24.58 7.64 0.26
N GLU A 164 -25.90 7.65 0.38
CA GLU A 164 -26.59 8.22 1.57
C GLU A 164 -26.19 7.47 2.86
N ALA A 165 -26.10 6.13 2.82
CA ALA A 165 -25.63 5.33 3.95
C ALA A 165 -24.17 5.66 4.31
N ALA A 166 -23.29 5.82 3.33
CA ALA A 166 -21.89 6.23 3.56
C ALA A 166 -21.81 7.65 4.15
N ILE A 167 -22.57 8.61 3.62
CA ILE A 167 -22.67 9.98 4.14
C ILE A 167 -23.12 9.97 5.60
N ASN A 168 -24.17 9.20 5.91
CA ASN A 168 -24.68 9.08 7.27
C ASN A 168 -23.67 8.46 8.22
N PHE A 169 -22.95 7.42 7.79
CA PHE A 169 -21.88 6.82 8.58
C PHE A 169 -20.74 7.82 8.86
N VAL A 170 -20.27 8.52 7.84
CA VAL A 170 -19.21 9.54 7.99
C VAL A 170 -19.65 10.64 8.96
N ARG A 171 -20.86 11.17 8.77
CA ARG A 171 -21.36 12.32 9.54
C ARG A 171 -21.72 11.97 10.99
N ALA A 172 -22.38 10.83 11.20
CA ALA A 172 -22.93 10.47 12.52
C ALA A 172 -21.98 9.65 13.39
N ARG A 173 -20.96 9.00 12.79
CA ARG A 173 -20.07 8.10 13.54
C ARG A 173 -18.60 8.42 13.34
N LEU A 174 -18.09 8.38 12.10
CA LEU A 174 -16.67 8.49 11.82
C LEU A 174 -16.10 9.87 12.20
N SER A 175 -16.75 10.96 11.76
CA SER A 175 -16.26 12.32 12.04
C SER A 175 -16.32 12.69 13.53
N PRO A 176 -17.38 12.40 14.29
CA PRO A 176 -17.37 12.64 15.74
C PRO A 176 -16.31 11.84 16.48
N ALA A 177 -16.16 10.54 16.17
CA ALA A 177 -15.13 9.71 16.78
C ALA A 177 -13.71 10.23 16.48
N TRP A 178 -13.49 10.70 15.24
CA TRP A 178 -12.22 11.31 14.86
C TRP A 178 -11.91 12.59 15.64
N ILE A 179 -12.86 13.48 15.82
CA ILE A 179 -12.65 14.72 16.59
C ILE A 179 -12.15 14.40 18.00
N HIS A 180 -12.82 13.50 18.72
CA HIS A 180 -12.42 13.07 20.06
C HIS A 180 -11.06 12.38 20.07
N LEU A 181 -10.79 11.49 19.09
CA LEU A 181 -9.51 10.83 18.96
C LEU A 181 -8.38 11.84 18.74
N ARG A 182 -8.55 12.76 17.78
CA ARG A 182 -7.57 13.79 17.46
C ARG A 182 -7.20 14.62 18.69
N GLU A 183 -8.19 15.17 19.41
CA GLU A 183 -7.96 15.96 20.62
C GLU A 183 -7.22 15.15 21.70
N ARG A 184 -7.53 13.86 21.86
CA ARG A 184 -6.83 12.97 22.77
C ARG A 184 -5.37 12.79 22.38
N ILE A 185 -5.11 12.51 21.08
CA ILE A 185 -3.75 12.30 20.57
C ILE A 185 -2.93 13.58 20.68
N GLU A 186 -3.49 14.75 20.32
CA GLU A 186 -2.83 16.06 20.47
C GLU A 186 -2.37 16.31 21.90
N ARG A 187 -3.23 16.02 22.89
CA ARG A 187 -2.86 16.14 24.31
C ARG A 187 -1.75 15.18 24.73
N LEU A 188 -1.81 13.91 24.30
CA LEU A 188 -0.81 12.89 24.64
C LEU A 188 0.54 13.14 23.96
N SER A 189 0.55 13.78 22.81
CA SER A 189 1.75 14.06 22.02
C SER A 189 2.25 15.49 22.09
N ALA A 190 1.77 16.30 23.03
CA ALA A 190 2.10 17.73 23.11
C ALA A 190 3.61 18.02 23.21
N GLN A 191 4.41 17.07 23.69
CA GLN A 191 5.87 17.17 23.79
C GLN A 191 6.61 16.25 22.81
N ALA A 192 5.89 15.55 21.91
CA ALA A 192 6.52 14.64 20.96
C ALA A 192 7.25 15.43 19.86
N SER A 193 8.52 15.14 19.66
CA SER A 193 9.32 15.70 18.57
C SER A 193 9.03 15.00 17.24
N SER A 194 9.39 15.66 16.13
CA SER A 194 9.48 15.02 14.83
C SER A 194 10.61 14.00 14.81
N LEU A 195 10.47 12.95 13.99
CA LEU A 195 11.53 11.96 13.79
C LEU A 195 12.72 12.56 13.08
N ASP A 196 13.89 12.36 13.65
CA ASP A 196 15.15 12.63 12.98
C ASP A 196 15.37 11.69 11.79
N VAL A 197 16.25 12.06 10.87
CA VAL A 197 16.52 11.27 9.67
C VAL A 197 16.97 9.84 9.99
N ASN A 198 17.77 9.65 11.04
CA ASN A 198 18.26 8.36 11.49
C ASN A 198 17.18 7.46 12.14
N GLN A 199 16.05 8.04 12.52
CA GLN A 199 14.90 7.32 13.09
C GLN A 199 13.89 6.88 12.01
N ARG A 200 14.07 7.34 10.76
CA ARG A 200 13.20 6.98 9.65
C ARG A 200 13.50 5.59 9.14
N CYS A 201 12.51 4.96 8.52
CA CYS A 201 12.68 3.69 7.84
C CYS A 201 12.48 3.82 6.33
N ILE A 202 12.96 2.82 5.61
CA ILE A 202 12.56 2.57 4.22
C ILE A 202 11.33 1.67 4.26
N SER A 203 10.17 2.21 3.84
CA SER A 203 8.89 1.54 3.85
C SER A 203 8.53 1.03 2.46
N PRO A 204 8.08 -0.23 2.31
CA PRO A 204 7.43 -0.69 1.07
C PRO A 204 6.13 0.09 0.80
N SER A 205 5.61 0.81 1.80
CA SER A 205 4.29 1.43 1.81
C SER A 205 3.20 0.38 1.53
N ASP A 206 1.98 0.65 1.26
CA ASP A 206 0.92 -0.34 1.02
C ASP A 206 1.30 -1.82 1.38
N PHE A 207 1.96 -1.96 2.52
CA PHE A 207 2.61 -3.19 2.99
C PHE A 207 1.60 -4.13 3.63
N GLY A 208 1.44 -5.33 3.05
CA GLY A 208 0.50 -6.31 3.55
C GLY A 208 0.41 -7.55 2.66
N PHE A 209 -0.26 -8.59 3.13
CA PHE A 209 -0.37 -9.85 2.41
C PHE A 209 -1.15 -9.79 1.10
N HIS A 210 -1.93 -8.76 0.86
CA HIS A 210 -2.59 -8.52 -0.42
C HIS A 210 -1.60 -8.22 -1.56
N ASN A 211 -0.42 -7.72 -1.22
CA ASN A 211 0.70 -7.46 -2.13
C ASN A 211 1.82 -8.50 -2.00
N THR A 212 1.44 -9.77 -1.76
CA THR A 212 2.37 -10.90 -1.70
C THR A 212 1.85 -12.10 -2.48
N ILE A 213 2.79 -12.93 -2.93
CA ILE A 213 2.55 -14.30 -3.44
C ILE A 213 3.40 -15.25 -2.60
N ARG A 214 2.80 -16.32 -2.10
CA ARG A 214 3.54 -17.47 -1.57
C ARG A 214 3.98 -18.30 -2.76
N HIS A 215 5.25 -18.16 -3.12
CA HIS A 215 5.86 -18.85 -4.24
C HIS A 215 5.91 -20.37 -3.99
N THR A 216 6.09 -21.16 -5.04
CA THR A 216 6.17 -22.64 -4.98
C THR A 216 7.32 -23.18 -4.12
N ASP A 217 8.36 -22.36 -3.84
CA ASP A 217 9.42 -22.66 -2.87
C ASP A 217 9.00 -22.47 -1.40
N GLY A 218 7.75 -22.08 -1.16
CA GLY A 218 7.17 -21.85 0.16
C GLY A 218 7.43 -20.47 0.75
N ARG A 219 8.21 -19.58 0.09
CA ARG A 219 8.56 -18.23 0.57
C ARG A 219 7.67 -17.16 -0.04
N LEU A 220 7.50 -16.04 0.67
CA LEU A 220 6.79 -14.88 0.15
C LEU A 220 7.63 -14.15 -0.91
N ARG A 221 6.93 -13.59 -1.90
CA ARG A 221 7.42 -12.57 -2.81
C ARG A 221 6.55 -11.34 -2.66
N PHE A 222 7.18 -10.20 -2.42
CA PHE A 222 6.53 -8.91 -2.20
C PHE A 222 6.57 -8.08 -3.48
N PHE A 223 5.49 -7.37 -3.79
CA PHE A 223 5.37 -6.57 -5.00
C PHE A 223 4.49 -5.33 -4.75
N ASP A 224 4.35 -4.49 -5.79
CA ASP A 224 3.51 -3.27 -5.78
C ASP A 224 4.07 -2.16 -4.88
N PHE A 225 5.30 -1.74 -5.18
CA PHE A 225 6.06 -0.72 -4.43
C PHE A 225 5.85 0.70 -4.97
N GLU A 226 4.74 0.98 -5.65
CA GLU A 226 4.46 2.27 -6.29
C GLU A 226 4.33 3.46 -5.33
N TYR A 227 4.35 3.19 -4.03
CA TYR A 227 4.27 4.17 -2.95
C TYR A 227 5.46 4.13 -1.99
N ALA A 228 6.43 3.27 -2.26
CA ALA A 228 7.56 3.01 -1.38
C ALA A 228 8.52 4.20 -1.23
N GLY A 229 9.23 4.26 -0.11
CA GLY A 229 10.22 5.29 0.17
C GLY A 229 10.46 5.49 1.66
N TRP A 230 11.08 6.62 2.02
CA TRP A 230 11.35 6.97 3.41
C TRP A 230 10.08 7.35 4.16
N ASP A 231 9.89 6.80 5.36
CA ASP A 231 8.69 6.97 6.17
C ASP A 231 8.96 6.77 7.68
N ASP A 232 7.90 6.93 8.48
CA ASP A 232 7.87 6.58 9.91
C ASP A 232 7.70 5.05 10.07
N PRO A 233 8.58 4.35 10.81
CA PRO A 233 8.40 2.94 11.11
C PRO A 233 7.08 2.63 11.81
N ALA A 234 6.59 3.52 12.67
CA ALA A 234 5.28 3.34 13.31
C ALA A 234 4.14 3.37 12.30
N LYS A 235 4.21 4.25 11.28
CA LYS A 235 3.23 4.26 10.18
C LYS A 235 3.21 2.93 9.43
N THR A 236 4.39 2.42 9.05
CA THR A 236 4.50 1.16 8.31
C THR A 236 3.89 -0.01 9.08
N ILE A 237 4.14 -0.10 10.39
CA ILE A 237 3.55 -1.13 11.24
C ILE A 237 2.05 -0.94 11.38
N CYS A 238 1.58 0.28 11.65
CA CYS A 238 0.14 0.56 11.76
C CYS A 238 -0.60 0.20 10.45
N ASP A 239 -0.07 0.59 9.28
CA ASP A 239 -0.68 0.26 7.99
C ASP A 239 -0.74 -1.27 7.77
N PHE A 240 0.31 -2.02 8.15
CA PHE A 240 0.34 -3.48 8.06
C PHE A 240 -0.75 -4.16 8.90
N PHE A 241 -1.02 -3.65 10.11
CA PHE A 241 -2.05 -4.20 11.00
C PHE A 241 -3.47 -3.69 10.69
N CYS A 242 -3.60 -2.55 10.02
CA CYS A 242 -4.91 -1.96 9.74
C CYS A 242 -5.46 -2.30 8.35
N GLN A 243 -4.66 -2.83 7.40
CA GLN A 243 -5.13 -3.15 6.07
C GLN A 243 -6.20 -4.26 6.11
N PRO A 244 -7.34 -4.10 5.37
CA PRO A 244 -8.51 -4.99 5.53
C PRO A 244 -8.54 -6.19 4.57
N ALA A 245 -7.60 -6.29 3.63
CA ALA A 245 -7.68 -7.32 2.58
C ALA A 245 -7.31 -8.72 3.10
N VAL A 246 -6.23 -8.82 3.90
CA VAL A 246 -5.83 -10.02 4.64
C VAL A 246 -5.50 -9.58 6.06
N PRO A 247 -6.50 -9.45 6.95
CA PRO A 247 -6.31 -8.86 8.28
C PRO A 247 -5.29 -9.61 9.13
N VAL A 248 -4.46 -8.85 9.83
CA VAL A 248 -3.49 -9.36 10.79
C VAL A 248 -4.03 -9.15 12.20
N PRO A 249 -4.14 -10.20 13.03
CA PRO A 249 -4.58 -10.07 14.42
C PRO A 249 -3.65 -9.18 15.25
N ASN A 250 -4.22 -8.25 16.03
CA ASN A 250 -3.46 -7.36 16.90
C ASN A 250 -2.70 -8.10 18.02
N ASP A 251 -3.09 -9.32 18.36
CA ASP A 251 -2.39 -10.16 19.34
C ASP A 251 -0.92 -10.43 18.98
N TRP A 252 -0.57 -10.29 17.70
CA TRP A 252 0.81 -10.46 17.24
C TRP A 252 1.61 -9.15 17.21
N LEU A 253 0.96 -8.02 17.47
CA LEU A 253 1.62 -6.70 17.48
C LEU A 253 2.76 -6.62 18.49
N PRO A 254 2.64 -7.11 19.74
CA PRO A 254 3.75 -7.04 20.70
C PRO A 254 5.03 -7.71 20.23
N SER A 255 4.94 -8.89 19.62
CA SER A 255 6.11 -9.62 19.10
C SER A 255 6.74 -8.92 17.89
N VAL A 256 5.92 -8.30 17.02
CA VAL A 256 6.40 -7.48 15.92
C VAL A 256 7.13 -6.24 16.42
N LEU A 257 6.56 -5.54 17.41
CA LEU A 257 7.17 -4.35 18.01
C LEU A 257 8.51 -4.67 18.67
N GLU A 258 8.59 -5.76 19.44
CA GLU A 258 9.84 -6.20 20.05
C GLU A 258 10.94 -6.40 18.98
N LYS A 259 10.60 -7.08 17.89
CA LYS A 259 11.54 -7.37 16.80
C LYS A 259 11.98 -6.10 16.07
N VAL A 260 11.03 -5.23 15.70
CA VAL A 260 11.31 -4.02 14.92
C VAL A 260 12.07 -2.99 15.76
N SER A 261 11.68 -2.76 17.01
CA SER A 261 12.38 -1.82 17.90
C SER A 261 13.84 -2.19 18.15
N ARG A 262 14.14 -3.50 18.19
CA ARG A 262 15.51 -3.99 18.37
C ARG A 262 16.42 -3.65 17.17
N GLU A 263 15.90 -3.69 15.94
CA GLU A 263 16.70 -3.59 14.72
C GLU A 263 16.68 -2.21 14.07
N ILE A 264 15.53 -1.55 14.04
CA ILE A 264 15.44 -0.24 13.36
C ILE A 264 15.97 0.89 14.26
N GLY A 265 16.04 0.66 15.56
CA GLY A 265 16.66 1.59 16.51
C GLY A 265 15.93 2.93 16.59
N GLY A 266 15.12 3.08 17.57
CA GLY A 266 14.49 4.34 17.92
C GLY A 266 13.78 4.11 19.24
N ASP A 267 14.09 4.91 20.21
CA ASP A 267 13.73 4.66 21.61
C ASP A 267 12.24 4.55 21.88
N ASP A 268 11.37 4.78 20.87
CA ASP A 268 9.93 4.76 21.10
C ASP A 268 9.05 4.33 19.90
N VAL A 269 9.51 3.41 19.03
CA VAL A 269 8.65 2.87 17.95
C VAL A 269 7.37 2.26 18.55
N ALA A 270 7.47 1.56 19.67
CA ALA A 270 6.34 0.92 20.33
C ALA A 270 5.34 1.94 20.88
N GLY A 271 5.82 2.99 21.55
CA GLY A 271 4.99 4.08 22.06
C GLY A 271 4.33 4.87 20.92
N ARG A 272 5.07 5.14 19.84
CA ARG A 272 4.50 5.78 18.64
C ARG A 272 3.42 4.91 17.98
N VAL A 273 3.62 3.60 17.87
CA VAL A 273 2.59 2.68 17.33
C VAL A 273 1.36 2.67 18.24
N ALA A 274 1.54 2.58 19.57
CA ALA A 274 0.41 2.61 20.49
C ALA A 274 -0.40 3.92 20.38
N LEU A 275 0.27 5.04 20.13
CA LEU A 275 -0.35 6.35 19.91
C LEU A 275 -1.07 6.42 18.55
N LEU A 276 -0.45 5.93 17.50
CA LEU A 276 -0.90 6.11 16.10
C LEU A 276 -1.86 5.01 15.61
N LEU A 277 -1.87 3.82 16.20
CA LEU A 277 -2.71 2.72 15.73
C LEU A 277 -4.19 3.10 15.56
N PRO A 278 -4.87 3.75 16.53
CA PRO A 278 -6.26 4.19 16.34
C PRO A 278 -6.40 5.27 15.25
N VAL A 279 -5.38 6.10 15.02
CA VAL A 279 -5.35 7.07 13.93
C VAL A 279 -5.34 6.34 12.58
N TYR A 280 -4.55 5.27 12.46
CA TYR A 280 -4.46 4.46 11.25
C TYR A 280 -5.69 3.57 11.03
N GLN A 281 -6.32 3.08 12.07
CA GLN A 281 -7.64 2.44 11.96
C GLN A 281 -8.66 3.39 11.34
N THR A 282 -8.68 4.65 11.77
CA THR A 282 -9.53 5.71 11.17
C THR A 282 -9.12 5.99 9.71
N LYS A 283 -7.81 6.11 9.42
CA LYS A 283 -7.30 6.27 8.06
C LYS A 283 -7.81 5.17 7.13
N TRP A 284 -7.77 3.91 7.55
CA TRP A 284 -8.21 2.79 6.73
C TRP A 284 -9.73 2.76 6.53
N CYS A 285 -10.54 3.23 7.51
CA CYS A 285 -11.97 3.50 7.26
C CYS A 285 -12.14 4.51 6.12
N CYS A 286 -11.37 5.60 6.12
CA CYS A 286 -11.42 6.57 5.03
C CYS A 286 -10.98 5.98 3.68
N ILE A 287 -9.95 5.11 3.66
CA ILE A 287 -9.48 4.46 2.42
C ILE A 287 -10.56 3.57 1.82
N MET A 288 -11.25 2.78 2.63
CA MET A 288 -12.37 1.94 2.17
C MET A 288 -13.51 2.76 1.59
N LEU A 289 -13.78 3.95 2.14
CA LEU A 289 -14.83 4.86 1.66
C LEU A 289 -14.44 5.67 0.42
N ASN A 290 -13.18 5.62 -0.05
CA ASN A 290 -12.79 6.28 -1.30
C ASN A 290 -13.57 5.79 -2.53
N ASP A 291 -14.19 4.61 -2.47
CA ASP A 291 -15.02 4.07 -3.54
C ASP A 291 -16.32 4.89 -3.76
N PHE A 292 -16.67 5.78 -2.82
CA PHE A 292 -17.78 6.71 -2.92
C PHE A 292 -17.36 8.10 -3.46
N LEU A 293 -16.08 8.29 -3.79
CA LEU A 293 -15.55 9.53 -4.34
C LEU A 293 -15.29 9.39 -5.85
N PRO A 294 -15.53 10.42 -6.68
CA PRO A 294 -15.32 10.37 -8.14
C PRO A 294 -13.91 9.91 -8.53
N SER A 295 -12.87 10.37 -7.85
CA SER A 295 -11.48 9.97 -8.12
C SER A 295 -11.21 8.50 -7.82
N GLY A 296 -11.96 7.89 -6.89
CA GLY A 296 -11.92 6.46 -6.60
C GLY A 296 -12.50 5.65 -7.76
N SER A 297 -13.69 6.01 -8.21
CA SER A 297 -14.39 5.34 -9.32
C SER A 297 -13.58 5.38 -10.62
N GLN A 298 -13.00 6.53 -11.00
CA GLN A 298 -12.17 6.66 -12.21
C GLN A 298 -10.96 5.72 -12.20
N ARG A 299 -10.27 5.62 -11.07
CA ARG A 299 -9.12 4.72 -10.92
C ARG A 299 -9.51 3.26 -11.06
N ARG A 300 -10.67 2.88 -10.54
CA ARG A 300 -11.20 1.52 -10.63
C ARG A 300 -11.60 1.15 -12.05
N LEU A 301 -12.26 2.06 -12.75
CA LEU A 301 -12.61 1.87 -14.16
C LEU A 301 -11.37 1.71 -15.04
N PHE A 302 -10.29 2.43 -14.75
CA PHE A 302 -9.02 2.24 -15.45
C PHE A 302 -8.46 0.83 -15.26
N SER A 303 -8.44 0.34 -14.01
CA SER A 303 -7.89 -0.98 -13.70
C SER A 303 -8.82 -2.13 -14.10
N ASN A 304 -10.15 -1.94 -14.02
CA ASN A 304 -11.16 -2.98 -14.27
C ASN A 304 -12.42 -2.41 -14.91
N PRO A 305 -12.48 -2.33 -16.26
CA PRO A 305 -13.60 -1.72 -16.97
C PRO A 305 -14.98 -2.40 -16.79
N GLY A 306 -15.01 -3.64 -16.30
CA GLY A 306 -16.24 -4.43 -16.09
C GLY A 306 -16.64 -4.62 -14.62
N LEU A 307 -16.12 -3.80 -13.70
CA LEU A 307 -16.38 -3.95 -12.27
C LEU A 307 -17.83 -3.56 -11.91
N ASP A 308 -18.51 -4.38 -11.10
CA ASP A 308 -19.76 -4.02 -10.46
C ASP A 308 -19.51 -3.11 -9.24
N ASP A 309 -19.57 -1.80 -9.47
CA ASP A 309 -19.37 -0.79 -8.45
C ASP A 309 -20.38 -0.91 -7.28
N SER A 310 -21.59 -1.37 -7.56
CA SER A 310 -22.65 -1.46 -6.57
C SER A 310 -22.35 -2.47 -5.47
N ARG A 311 -21.92 -3.65 -5.85
CA ARG A 311 -21.54 -4.72 -4.91
C ARG A 311 -20.32 -4.31 -4.12
N ARG A 312 -19.34 -3.76 -4.80
CA ARG A 312 -18.10 -3.33 -4.18
C ARG A 312 -18.32 -2.22 -3.14
N GLN A 313 -19.06 -1.17 -3.47
CA GLN A 313 -19.38 -0.08 -2.55
C GLN A 313 -20.03 -0.61 -1.28
N LYS A 314 -20.99 -1.57 -1.40
CA LYS A 314 -21.59 -2.22 -0.26
C LYS A 314 -20.57 -2.92 0.63
N GLU A 315 -19.72 -3.76 0.02
CA GLU A 315 -18.67 -4.50 0.76
C GLU A 315 -17.67 -3.55 1.45
N GLN A 316 -17.30 -2.46 0.81
CA GLN A 316 -16.36 -1.48 1.39
C GLN A 316 -16.99 -0.70 2.55
N LEU A 317 -18.27 -0.32 2.44
CA LEU A 317 -18.98 0.34 3.53
C LEU A 317 -19.10 -0.58 4.75
N GLU A 318 -19.50 -1.84 4.55
CA GLU A 318 -19.60 -2.85 5.62
C GLU A 318 -18.25 -3.07 6.32
N LYS A 319 -17.15 -3.16 5.55
CA LYS A 319 -15.80 -3.26 6.10
C LYS A 319 -15.39 -2.02 6.89
N ALA A 320 -15.70 -0.83 6.40
CA ALA A 320 -15.40 0.41 7.09
C ALA A 320 -16.16 0.52 8.42
N MET A 321 -17.45 0.15 8.43
CA MET A 321 -18.26 0.14 9.64
C MET A 321 -17.73 -0.86 10.67
N ALA A 322 -17.43 -2.09 10.25
CA ALA A 322 -16.87 -3.13 11.12
C ALA A 322 -15.47 -2.74 11.67
N SER A 323 -14.63 -2.10 10.85
CA SER A 323 -13.32 -1.60 11.30
C SER A 323 -13.48 -0.47 12.33
N HIS A 324 -14.42 0.43 12.10
CA HIS A 324 -14.74 1.51 13.04
C HIS A 324 -15.23 0.98 14.40
N GLU A 325 -16.12 -0.02 14.42
CA GLU A 325 -16.61 -0.64 15.65
C GLU A 325 -15.50 -1.30 16.47
N LYS A 326 -14.50 -1.86 15.81
CA LYS A 326 -13.31 -2.42 16.49
C LYS A 326 -12.39 -1.35 17.06
N ALA A 327 -12.29 -0.20 16.38
CA ALA A 327 -11.42 0.90 16.80
C ALA A 327 -12.03 1.74 17.93
N PHE A 328 -13.36 1.82 17.99
CA PHE A 328 -14.14 2.63 18.92
C PHE A 328 -15.28 1.78 19.55
N PRO A 329 -14.93 0.82 20.43
CA PRO A 329 -15.88 -0.08 21.07
C PRO A 329 -16.88 0.62 21.99
#